data_6ba4220821e702863308d853e6c15153
#
_entry.id   6ba4220821e702863308d853e6c15153
#
_cell.length_a   1.000
_cell.length_b   1.000
_cell.length_c   1.000
_cell.angle_alpha   90.00
_cell.angle_beta   90.00
_cell.angle_gamma   90.00
#
_symmetry.space_group_name_H-M   'P 1'
#
loop_
_entity.id
_entity.type
_entity.pdbx_description
1 polymer ?
#
loop_
_entity_poly.entity_id
_entity_poly.type
_entity_poly.pdbx_seq_one_letter_code
_entity_poly.pdbx_strand_id
1 'polypeptide(L)'
;MRKRYYAALAGLIVAAAGIGVPAAAAASDQRAEAERQSCQRAFDRAVWEDMDSFNKRDEARYRAIIHQDMVTVGRRGQLFIGYDANVDPVVNEQFKVPYEYSMPWTVTHTVVEDCKMGFAILDAYYKVPSQNVNRHYTISLTLVREHGKWQVIKDTVTDVLP
;
A
#
# COMPACT_ATOMS: atom_id res chain seq x y z
N MET A 1 -28.64 10.54 83.46
CA MET A 1 -28.58 9.22 82.78
C MET A 1 -28.46 9.42 81.26
N ARG A 2 -27.29 9.27 80.63
CA ARG A 2 -27.06 9.45 79.19
C ARG A 2 -26.82 8.05 78.59
N LYS A 3 -27.76 7.53 77.82
CA LYS A 3 -27.58 6.28 77.06
C LYS A 3 -26.73 6.54 75.78
N ARG A 4 -25.60 5.85 75.66
CA ARG A 4 -24.74 5.85 74.48
C ARG A 4 -25.23 4.74 73.52
N TYR A 5 -25.61 5.10 72.29
CA TYR A 5 -25.89 4.16 71.22
C TYR A 5 -24.61 3.99 70.42
N TYR A 6 -24.08 2.78 70.32
CA TYR A 6 -23.02 2.38 69.41
C TYR A 6 -23.68 1.95 68.10
N ALA A 7 -23.41 2.71 67.02
CA ALA A 7 -23.78 2.31 65.67
C ALA A 7 -22.66 1.44 65.13
N ALA A 8 -22.96 0.19 64.78
CA ALA A 8 -22.07 -0.72 64.10
C ALA A 8 -22.11 -0.39 62.60
N LEU A 9 -21.03 0.06 62.05
CA LEU A 9 -20.84 0.20 60.59
C LEU A 9 -20.43 -1.15 60.02
N ALA A 10 -21.37 -1.84 59.35
CA ALA A 10 -21.07 -3.00 58.53
C ALA A 10 -20.45 -2.53 57.21
N GLY A 11 -19.16 -2.74 57.03
CA GLY A 11 -18.46 -2.47 55.78
C GLY A 11 -18.81 -3.50 54.72
N LEU A 12 -19.46 -3.06 53.66
CA LEU A 12 -19.70 -3.86 52.47
C LEU A 12 -18.39 -3.88 51.65
N ILE A 13 -17.69 -5.00 51.62
CA ILE A 13 -16.57 -5.25 50.70
C ILE A 13 -17.19 -5.67 49.40
N VAL A 14 -17.28 -4.74 48.42
CA VAL A 14 -17.57 -5.07 47.01
C VAL A 14 -16.32 -5.66 46.42
N ALA A 15 -16.24 -6.98 46.27
CA ALA A 15 -15.24 -7.65 45.48
C ALA A 15 -15.53 -7.35 44.00
N ALA A 16 -14.81 -6.40 43.41
CA ALA A 16 -14.78 -6.19 41.96
C ALA A 16 -14.12 -7.42 41.33
N ALA A 17 -14.96 -8.36 40.84
CA ALA A 17 -14.48 -9.42 39.95
C ALA A 17 -14.04 -8.77 38.64
N GLY A 18 -12.74 -8.38 38.56
CA GLY A 18 -12.13 -7.98 37.33
C GLY A 18 -12.20 -9.16 36.36
N ILE A 19 -13.00 -9.02 35.29
CA ILE A 19 -13.00 -9.96 34.16
C ILE A 19 -11.65 -9.76 33.47
N GLY A 20 -10.60 -10.44 33.96
CA GLY A 20 -9.29 -10.46 33.34
C GLY A 20 -9.42 -11.14 31.98
N VAL A 21 -9.23 -10.39 30.89
CA VAL A 21 -9.02 -10.98 29.58
C VAL A 21 -7.83 -11.93 29.71
N PRO A 22 -7.96 -13.22 29.35
CA PRO A 22 -6.87 -14.16 29.52
C PRO A 22 -5.64 -13.68 28.73
N ALA A 23 -4.47 -13.69 29.35
CA ALA A 23 -3.21 -13.21 28.76
C ALA A 23 -2.89 -13.82 27.38
N ALA A 24 -3.38 -15.02 27.12
CA ALA A 24 -3.25 -15.70 25.83
C ALA A 24 -4.03 -14.99 24.69
N ALA A 25 -5.21 -14.43 24.96
CA ALA A 25 -5.98 -13.68 23.96
C ALA A 25 -5.28 -12.36 23.60
N ALA A 26 -4.74 -11.65 24.58
CA ALA A 26 -3.98 -10.41 24.33
C ALA A 26 -2.70 -10.68 23.51
N ALA A 27 -2.03 -11.79 23.74
CA ALA A 27 -0.82 -12.15 22.98
C ALA A 27 -1.15 -12.54 21.51
N SER A 28 -2.30 -13.18 21.26
CA SER A 28 -2.75 -13.50 19.90
C SER A 28 -3.09 -12.24 19.11
N ASP A 29 -3.77 -11.29 19.72
CA ASP A 29 -4.16 -10.03 19.08
C ASP A 29 -2.93 -9.17 18.74
N GLN A 30 -1.94 -9.12 19.61
CA GLN A 30 -0.68 -8.42 19.36
C GLN A 30 0.10 -9.04 18.18
N ARG A 31 0.11 -10.36 18.07
CA ARG A 31 0.78 -11.05 16.96
C ARG A 31 0.06 -10.76 15.63
N ALA A 32 -1.26 -10.87 15.61
CA ALA A 32 -2.06 -10.58 14.42
C ALA A 32 -1.88 -9.13 13.96
N GLU A 33 -1.81 -8.18 14.90
CA GLU A 33 -1.56 -6.78 14.58
C GLU A 33 -0.14 -6.57 14.02
N ALA A 34 0.88 -7.19 14.61
CA ALA A 34 2.25 -7.13 14.11
C ALA A 34 2.39 -7.71 12.68
N GLU A 35 1.67 -8.79 12.40
CA GLU A 35 1.61 -9.39 11.06
C GLU A 35 0.94 -8.46 10.05
N ARG A 36 -0.20 -7.83 10.40
CA ARG A 36 -0.86 -6.83 9.54
C ARG A 36 0.06 -5.65 9.23
N GLN A 37 0.72 -5.09 10.23
CA GLN A 37 1.65 -3.98 10.05
C GLN A 37 2.87 -4.37 9.20
N SER A 38 3.39 -5.58 9.37
CA SER A 38 4.48 -6.11 8.55
C SER A 38 4.06 -6.25 7.10
N CYS A 39 2.84 -6.74 6.87
CA CYS A 39 2.25 -6.87 5.56
C CYS A 39 2.07 -5.50 4.87
N GLN A 40 1.48 -4.53 5.59
CA GLN A 40 1.31 -3.17 5.08
C GLN A 40 2.65 -2.55 4.65
N ARG A 41 3.67 -2.62 5.52
CA ARG A 41 5.00 -2.10 5.17
C ARG A 41 5.63 -2.78 3.94
N ALA A 42 5.40 -4.09 3.77
CA ALA A 42 5.89 -4.80 2.60
C ALA A 42 5.15 -4.39 1.32
N PHE A 43 3.85 -4.15 1.40
CA PHE A 43 3.04 -3.61 0.32
C PHE A 43 3.48 -2.19 -0.07
N ASP A 44 3.61 -1.28 0.91
CA ASP A 44 4.03 0.10 0.68
C ASP A 44 5.41 0.17 0.01
N ARG A 45 6.32 -0.72 0.40
CA ARG A 45 7.63 -0.86 -0.24
C ARG A 45 7.51 -1.31 -1.70
N ALA A 46 6.59 -2.21 -2.02
CA ALA A 46 6.39 -2.68 -3.38
C ALA A 46 5.80 -1.58 -4.28
N VAL A 47 4.85 -0.78 -3.77
CA VAL A 47 4.34 0.41 -4.47
C VAL A 47 5.46 1.42 -4.72
N TRP A 48 6.30 1.66 -3.72
CA TRP A 48 7.47 2.53 -3.86
C TRP A 48 8.46 1.99 -4.89
N GLU A 49 8.71 0.68 -4.89
CA GLU A 49 9.64 0.00 -5.80
C GLU A 49 9.22 0.15 -7.26
N ASP A 50 7.94 0.02 -7.56
CA ASP A 50 7.39 0.21 -8.90
C ASP A 50 7.68 1.63 -9.41
N MET A 51 7.28 2.63 -8.68
CA MET A 51 7.42 4.03 -9.06
C MET A 51 8.87 4.51 -9.08
N ASP A 52 9.70 4.06 -8.14
CA ASP A 52 11.12 4.45 -8.06
C ASP A 52 11.94 3.79 -9.17
N SER A 53 11.68 2.51 -9.48
CA SER A 53 12.35 1.82 -10.59
C SER A 53 12.04 2.47 -11.94
N PHE A 54 10.78 2.87 -12.16
CA PHE A 54 10.39 3.63 -13.35
C PHE A 54 11.14 4.97 -13.44
N ASN A 55 11.18 5.75 -12.36
CA ASN A 55 11.87 7.04 -12.33
C ASN A 55 13.37 6.92 -12.57
N LYS A 56 13.98 5.87 -12.05
CA LYS A 56 15.43 5.63 -12.18
C LYS A 56 15.82 4.88 -13.44
N ARG A 57 14.84 4.47 -14.26
CA ARG A 57 15.04 3.63 -15.43
C ARG A 57 15.79 2.35 -15.09
N ASP A 58 15.51 1.80 -13.90
CA ASP A 58 16.12 0.57 -13.41
C ASP A 58 15.37 -0.63 -13.96
N GLU A 59 15.82 -1.12 -15.11
CA GLU A 59 15.20 -2.22 -15.82
C GLU A 59 15.07 -3.47 -14.94
N ALA A 60 16.11 -3.82 -14.19
CA ALA A 60 16.11 -5.04 -13.39
C ALA A 60 15.06 -5.00 -12.27
N ARG A 61 14.97 -3.87 -11.57
CA ARG A 61 13.97 -3.65 -10.52
C ARG A 61 12.56 -3.56 -11.11
N TYR A 62 12.38 -2.83 -12.20
CA TYR A 62 11.10 -2.71 -12.87
C TYR A 62 10.57 -4.07 -13.33
N ARG A 63 11.41 -4.87 -14.00
CA ARG A 63 11.05 -6.23 -14.42
C ARG A 63 10.66 -7.13 -13.24
N ALA A 64 11.33 -7.00 -12.10
CA ALA A 64 11.10 -7.83 -10.93
C ALA A 64 9.79 -7.53 -10.19
N ILE A 65 9.29 -6.29 -10.28
CA ILE A 65 8.06 -5.88 -9.60
C ILE A 65 6.79 -6.17 -10.44
N ILE A 66 6.90 -6.40 -11.73
CA ILE A 66 5.77 -6.66 -12.62
C ILE A 66 5.38 -8.14 -12.59
N HIS A 67 4.08 -8.41 -12.44
CA HIS A 67 3.52 -9.75 -12.47
C HIS A 67 3.39 -10.29 -13.91
N GLN A 68 3.45 -11.63 -14.09
CA GLN A 68 3.34 -12.26 -15.41
C GLN A 68 2.00 -11.98 -16.11
N ASP A 69 0.92 -11.89 -15.33
CA ASP A 69 -0.43 -11.62 -15.85
C ASP A 69 -0.80 -10.13 -15.73
N MET A 70 0.19 -9.25 -15.79
CA MET A 70 -0.02 -7.80 -15.71
C MET A 70 -1.03 -7.30 -16.73
N VAL A 71 -1.93 -6.42 -16.31
CA VAL A 71 -2.84 -5.69 -17.19
C VAL A 71 -2.73 -4.20 -16.94
N THR A 72 -2.39 -3.44 -17.97
CA THR A 72 -2.47 -1.97 -17.90
C THR A 72 -3.63 -1.44 -18.71
N VAL A 73 -4.37 -0.51 -18.11
CA VAL A 73 -5.32 0.35 -18.81
C VAL A 73 -4.68 1.72 -18.97
N GLY A 74 -4.21 2.00 -20.17
CA GLY A 74 -3.56 3.28 -20.49
C GLY A 74 -4.57 4.44 -20.53
N ARG A 75 -4.05 5.66 -20.53
CA ARG A 75 -4.80 6.93 -20.45
C ARG A 75 -5.96 7.09 -21.45
N ARG A 76 -5.90 6.45 -22.59
CA ARG A 76 -6.94 6.50 -23.64
C ARG A 76 -7.73 5.21 -23.74
N GLY A 77 -7.70 4.38 -22.69
CA GLY A 77 -8.38 3.09 -22.67
C GLY A 77 -7.66 1.98 -23.42
N GLN A 78 -6.39 2.19 -23.82
CA GLN A 78 -5.59 1.10 -24.41
C GLN A 78 -5.39 0.01 -23.37
N LEU A 79 -5.49 -1.25 -23.80
CA LEU A 79 -5.22 -2.41 -22.97
C LEU A 79 -3.88 -3.04 -23.34
N PHE A 80 -3.04 -3.26 -22.35
CA PHE A 80 -1.81 -4.01 -22.45
C PHE A 80 -1.94 -5.23 -21.55
N ILE A 81 -1.92 -6.43 -22.11
CA ILE A 81 -2.21 -7.68 -21.40
C ILE A 81 -0.97 -8.59 -21.43
N GLY A 82 -0.55 -9.08 -20.28
CA GLY A 82 0.60 -9.94 -20.09
C GLY A 82 1.89 -9.17 -19.88
N TYR A 83 2.92 -9.89 -19.42
CA TYR A 83 4.20 -9.33 -19.00
C TYR A 83 4.90 -8.52 -20.11
N ASP A 84 5.12 -9.15 -21.26
CA ASP A 84 5.89 -8.53 -22.34
C ASP A 84 5.20 -7.27 -22.89
N ALA A 85 3.86 -7.31 -23.04
CA ALA A 85 3.10 -6.16 -23.52
C ALA A 85 3.19 -4.95 -22.57
N ASN A 86 3.45 -5.17 -21.29
CA ASN A 86 3.58 -4.11 -20.28
C ASN A 86 5.02 -3.68 -20.06
N VAL A 87 5.96 -4.61 -20.11
CA VAL A 87 7.37 -4.35 -19.78
C VAL A 87 8.15 -3.82 -20.97
N ASP A 88 7.98 -4.40 -22.15
CA ASP A 88 8.79 -4.06 -23.31
C ASP A 88 8.67 -2.61 -23.79
N PRO A 89 7.47 -2.00 -23.85
CA PRO A 89 7.36 -0.58 -24.19
C PRO A 89 8.06 0.33 -23.17
N VAL A 90 8.00 -0.02 -21.90
CA VAL A 90 8.66 0.77 -20.84
C VAL A 90 10.17 0.64 -20.93
N VAL A 91 10.67 -0.57 -21.00
CA VAL A 91 12.13 -0.82 -20.96
C VAL A 91 12.80 -0.48 -22.30
N ASN A 92 12.19 -0.84 -23.43
CA ASN A 92 12.79 -0.70 -24.74
C ASN A 92 12.55 0.69 -25.37
N GLU A 93 11.52 1.41 -24.94
CA GLU A 93 11.20 2.75 -25.46
C GLU A 93 11.33 3.81 -24.38
N GLN A 94 10.51 3.76 -23.30
CA GLN A 94 10.46 4.84 -22.31
C GLN A 94 11.78 5.01 -21.54
N PHE A 95 12.46 3.93 -21.18
CA PHE A 95 13.75 4.02 -20.48
C PHE A 95 14.90 4.49 -21.39
N LYS A 96 14.75 4.35 -22.69
CA LYS A 96 15.79 4.73 -23.69
C LYS A 96 15.58 6.10 -24.32
N VAL A 97 14.56 6.86 -23.88
CA VAL A 97 14.40 8.24 -24.40
C VAL A 97 15.62 9.08 -24.08
N PRO A 98 16.06 9.95 -25.02
CA PRO A 98 17.29 10.74 -24.87
C PRO A 98 17.15 11.97 -23.97
N TYR A 99 15.99 12.17 -23.36
CA TYR A 99 15.70 13.28 -22.46
C TYR A 99 15.46 12.81 -21.03
N GLU A 100 15.72 13.68 -20.09
CA GLU A 100 15.38 13.44 -18.69
C GLU A 100 13.88 13.60 -18.45
N TYR A 101 13.32 12.68 -17.68
CA TYR A 101 11.97 12.78 -17.13
C TYR A 101 11.97 12.44 -15.64
N SER A 102 10.93 12.87 -14.98
CA SER A 102 10.63 12.45 -13.61
C SER A 102 9.13 12.27 -13.44
N MET A 103 8.76 11.40 -12.52
CA MET A 103 7.36 11.22 -12.10
C MET A 103 7.29 11.26 -10.58
N PRO A 104 7.38 12.47 -9.96
CA PRO A 104 7.08 12.60 -8.53
C PRO A 104 5.64 12.15 -8.25
N TRP A 105 5.46 11.42 -7.14
CA TRP A 105 4.16 10.88 -6.75
C TRP A 105 3.92 11.01 -5.26
N THR A 106 2.64 10.92 -4.90
CA THR A 106 2.17 10.78 -3.51
C THR A 106 1.11 9.69 -3.46
N VAL A 107 1.23 8.78 -2.51
CA VAL A 107 0.18 7.79 -2.25
C VAL A 107 -0.96 8.49 -1.52
N THR A 108 -2.15 8.48 -2.11
CA THR A 108 -3.35 9.12 -1.56
C THR A 108 -4.25 8.14 -0.81
N HIS A 109 -4.21 6.87 -1.21
CA HIS A 109 -5.01 5.82 -0.58
C HIS A 109 -4.37 4.45 -0.77
N THR A 110 -4.46 3.59 0.26
CA THR A 110 -4.06 2.18 0.19
C THR A 110 -5.04 1.28 0.93
N VAL A 111 -5.25 0.08 0.40
CA VAL A 111 -5.94 -1.01 1.09
C VAL A 111 -5.14 -2.29 0.87
N VAL A 112 -4.93 -3.05 1.93
CA VAL A 112 -4.31 -4.38 1.87
C VAL A 112 -5.24 -5.37 2.53
N GLU A 113 -5.61 -6.43 1.81
CA GLU A 113 -6.52 -7.45 2.27
C GLU A 113 -5.79 -8.79 2.44
N ASP A 114 -5.91 -9.38 3.63
CA ASP A 114 -5.36 -10.69 4.00
C ASP A 114 -3.90 -10.92 3.62
N CYS A 115 -3.13 -9.87 3.44
CA CYS A 115 -1.75 -9.94 2.98
C CYS A 115 -1.56 -10.72 1.65
N LYS A 116 -2.59 -10.74 0.82
CA LYS A 116 -2.60 -11.44 -0.48
C LYS A 116 -2.76 -10.49 -1.65
N MET A 117 -3.58 -9.48 -1.47
CA MET A 117 -3.87 -8.47 -2.46
C MET A 117 -3.95 -7.09 -1.80
N GLY A 118 -3.62 -6.08 -2.56
CA GLY A 118 -3.82 -4.71 -2.14
C GLY A 118 -3.88 -3.78 -3.34
N PHE A 119 -4.41 -2.60 -3.13
CA PHE A 119 -4.35 -1.55 -4.12
C PHE A 119 -3.86 -0.24 -3.52
N ALA A 120 -3.27 0.59 -4.37
CA ALA A 120 -2.85 1.94 -4.05
C ALA A 120 -3.37 2.91 -5.10
N ILE A 121 -3.77 4.09 -4.66
CA ILE A 121 -4.07 5.23 -5.54
C ILE A 121 -2.99 6.27 -5.32
N LEU A 122 -2.41 6.73 -6.42
CA LEU A 122 -1.34 7.70 -6.41
C LEU A 122 -1.74 8.95 -7.19
N ASP A 123 -1.33 10.09 -6.68
CA ASP A 123 -1.28 11.36 -7.38
C ASP A 123 0.12 11.54 -7.94
N ALA A 124 0.27 11.68 -9.27
CA ALA A 124 1.56 11.66 -9.93
C ALA A 124 1.68 12.72 -11.03
N TYR A 125 2.88 13.25 -11.20
CA TYR A 125 3.18 14.27 -12.21
C TYR A 125 4.30 13.82 -13.13
N TYR A 126 3.99 13.47 -14.37
CA TYR A 126 5.01 13.18 -15.37
C TYR A 126 5.56 14.47 -15.94
N LYS A 127 6.87 14.70 -15.76
CA LYS A 127 7.56 15.92 -16.13
C LYS A 127 8.71 15.62 -17.10
N VAL A 128 8.77 16.39 -18.20
CA VAL A 128 9.89 16.43 -19.13
C VAL A 128 10.29 17.90 -19.32
N PRO A 129 11.21 18.41 -18.51
CA PRO A 129 11.54 19.85 -18.52
C PRO A 129 12.02 20.37 -19.88
N SER A 130 12.82 19.59 -20.62
CA SER A 130 13.33 19.96 -21.95
C SER A 130 12.23 20.11 -23.01
N GLN A 131 11.04 19.55 -22.78
CA GLN A 131 9.90 19.59 -23.69
C GLN A 131 8.73 20.41 -23.14
N ASN A 132 8.90 21.05 -22.00
CA ASN A 132 7.84 21.77 -21.27
C ASN A 132 6.60 20.89 -21.01
N VAL A 133 6.81 19.59 -20.76
CA VAL A 133 5.74 18.64 -20.42
C VAL A 133 5.58 18.58 -18.91
N ASN A 134 4.37 18.78 -18.44
CA ASN A 134 3.95 18.56 -17.06
C ASN A 134 2.52 18.02 -17.10
N ARG A 135 2.35 16.71 -16.89
CA ARG A 135 1.06 16.04 -16.94
C ARG A 135 0.71 15.49 -15.59
N HIS A 136 -0.51 15.71 -15.16
CA HIS A 136 -1.05 15.24 -13.90
C HIS A 136 -1.84 13.95 -14.12
N TYR A 137 -1.54 12.92 -13.33
CA TYR A 137 -2.17 11.61 -13.40
C TYR A 137 -2.69 11.17 -12.05
N THR A 138 -3.82 10.45 -12.09
CA THR A 138 -4.17 9.48 -11.06
C THR A 138 -3.74 8.10 -11.56
N ILE A 139 -2.93 7.41 -10.75
CA ILE A 139 -2.48 6.05 -11.03
C ILE A 139 -3.13 5.12 -9.98
N SER A 140 -3.72 4.02 -10.44
CA SER A 140 -4.24 2.98 -9.56
C SER A 140 -3.47 1.69 -9.79
N LEU A 141 -2.71 1.27 -8.79
CA LEU A 141 -1.97 0.01 -8.80
C LEU A 141 -2.72 -1.04 -8.00
N THR A 142 -2.88 -2.24 -8.55
CA THR A 142 -3.27 -3.43 -7.79
C THR A 142 -2.08 -4.37 -7.74
N LEU A 143 -1.74 -4.82 -6.54
CA LEU A 143 -0.66 -5.76 -6.32
C LEU A 143 -1.20 -7.05 -5.72
N VAL A 144 -0.60 -8.16 -6.11
CA VAL A 144 -0.82 -9.48 -5.50
C VAL A 144 0.47 -9.95 -4.83
N ARG A 145 0.32 -10.77 -3.79
CA ARG A 145 1.45 -11.37 -3.11
C ARG A 145 1.51 -12.85 -3.40
N GLU A 146 2.48 -13.25 -4.19
CA GLU A 146 2.75 -14.64 -4.53
C GLU A 146 4.17 -15.03 -4.14
N HIS A 147 4.34 -16.24 -3.60
CA HIS A 147 5.64 -16.75 -3.14
C HIS A 147 6.40 -15.78 -2.22
N GLY A 148 5.64 -15.02 -1.39
CA GLY A 148 6.19 -14.04 -0.46
C GLY A 148 6.56 -12.68 -1.06
N LYS A 149 6.38 -12.49 -2.37
CA LYS A 149 6.70 -11.25 -3.10
C LYS A 149 5.43 -10.53 -3.52
N TRP A 150 5.41 -9.21 -3.35
CA TRP A 150 4.39 -8.35 -3.92
C TRP A 150 4.77 -7.98 -5.36
N GLN A 151 3.82 -8.11 -6.29
CA GLN A 151 4.01 -7.73 -7.70
C GLN A 151 2.77 -6.99 -8.21
N VAL A 152 3.00 -6.01 -9.10
CA VAL A 152 1.92 -5.26 -9.76
C VAL A 152 1.26 -6.14 -10.80
N ILE A 153 -0.03 -6.42 -10.60
CA ILE A 153 -0.83 -7.22 -11.53
C ILE A 153 -1.76 -6.35 -12.38
N LYS A 154 -2.05 -5.13 -11.91
CA LYS A 154 -2.87 -4.18 -12.65
C LYS A 154 -2.41 -2.76 -12.42
N ASP A 155 -2.35 -1.99 -13.49
CA ASP A 155 -2.13 -0.56 -13.49
C ASP A 155 -3.23 0.14 -14.30
N THR A 156 -3.67 1.29 -13.83
CA THR A 156 -4.58 2.16 -14.55
C THR A 156 -4.09 3.59 -14.42
N VAL A 157 -3.79 4.22 -15.55
CA VAL A 157 -3.34 5.61 -15.62
C VAL A 157 -4.45 6.47 -16.20
N THR A 158 -4.87 7.48 -15.46
CA THR A 158 -5.93 8.43 -15.85
C THR A 158 -5.39 9.85 -15.84
N ASP A 159 -5.62 10.61 -16.92
CA ASP A 159 -5.33 12.04 -16.94
C ASP A 159 -6.26 12.77 -15.95
N VAL A 160 -5.70 13.61 -15.10
CA VAL A 160 -6.48 14.58 -14.32
C VAL A 160 -6.70 15.80 -15.20
N LEU A 161 -7.94 16.00 -15.61
CA LEU A 161 -8.33 17.16 -16.40
C LEU A 161 -8.31 18.42 -15.53
N PRO A 162 -7.88 19.57 -16.10
CA PRO A 162 -7.90 20.85 -15.39
C PRO A 162 -9.29 21.34 -15.05
#